data_b927b4bb9c3a37731f6effcb7d620507
#
_entry.id   b927b4bb9c3a37731f6effcb7d620507
#
_cell.length_a   1.000
_cell.length_b   1.000
_cell.length_c   1.000
_cell.angle_alpha   90.00
_cell.angle_beta   90.00
_cell.angle_gamma   90.00
#
_symmetry.space_group_name_H-M   'P 1'
#
loop_
_entity.id
_entity.type
_entity.pdbx_description
1 polymer ?
#
loop_
_entity_poly.entity_id
_entity_poly.type
_entity_poly.pdbx_seq_one_letter_code
_entity_poly.pdbx_strand_id
1 'polypeptide(L)'
;MDVDVATELDESAAVDLVKSLSREYYGSEVAACNAVRRRSCFNLIHLGTSLKIDIFISQGRDFDRSVLRRTITESLGGSEPITARIASAEDIILIKLEWYRLGGEISERQWSDVTRVARLYGPRLDREYLQHWSSQLGVHDLLVRLLLDVDSPPP
;
A
#
# COMPACT_ATOMS: atom_id res chain seq x y z
N MET A 1 -9.04 11.89 -1.78
CA MET A 1 -8.50 10.99 -0.71
C MET A 1 -8.76 9.59 -1.19
N ASP A 2 -7.74 8.75 -1.25
CA ASP A 2 -7.84 7.39 -1.76
C ASP A 2 -7.46 6.44 -0.61
N VAL A 3 -8.03 5.24 -0.60
CA VAL A 3 -7.71 4.19 0.36
C VAL A 3 -7.14 3.01 -0.42
N ASP A 4 -5.96 2.56 -0.01
CA ASP A 4 -5.28 1.41 -0.61
C ASP A 4 -5.47 0.18 0.29
N VAL A 5 -5.97 -0.91 -0.28
CA VAL A 5 -6.20 -2.18 0.42
C VAL A 5 -5.42 -3.28 -0.28
N ALA A 6 -4.53 -3.96 0.44
CA ALA A 6 -3.83 -5.13 -0.05
C ALA A 6 -4.52 -6.41 0.44
N THR A 7 -4.73 -7.36 -0.46
CA THR A 7 -5.45 -8.60 -0.14
C THR A 7 -5.02 -9.78 -1.00
N GLU A 8 -5.38 -10.97 -0.55
CA GLU A 8 -5.32 -12.21 -1.34
C GLU A 8 -6.76 -12.65 -1.62
N LEU A 9 -7.18 -12.58 -2.87
CA LEU A 9 -8.50 -13.00 -3.33
C LEU A 9 -8.34 -13.95 -4.53
N ASP A 10 -9.22 -14.93 -4.62
CA ASP A 10 -9.49 -15.63 -5.86
C ASP A 10 -10.57 -14.91 -6.67
N GLU A 11 -10.85 -15.38 -7.91
CA GLU A 11 -11.80 -14.72 -8.80
C GLU A 11 -13.22 -14.72 -8.23
N SER A 12 -13.64 -15.80 -7.56
CA SER A 12 -14.98 -15.89 -6.96
C SER A 12 -15.14 -14.88 -5.84
N ALA A 13 -14.17 -14.84 -4.91
CA ALA A 13 -14.20 -13.92 -3.78
C ALA A 13 -14.13 -12.44 -4.23
N ALA A 14 -13.40 -12.15 -5.32
CA ALA A 14 -13.35 -10.79 -5.88
C ALA A 14 -14.69 -10.37 -6.49
N VAL A 15 -15.36 -11.27 -7.19
CA VAL A 15 -16.72 -11.02 -7.75
C VAL A 15 -17.73 -10.84 -6.62
N ASP A 16 -17.68 -11.70 -5.60
CA ASP A 16 -18.60 -11.64 -4.45
C ASP A 16 -18.41 -10.34 -3.67
N LEU A 17 -17.17 -9.87 -3.51
CA LEU A 17 -16.86 -8.57 -2.91
C LEU A 17 -17.54 -7.42 -3.68
N VAL A 18 -17.34 -7.36 -5.01
CA VAL A 18 -17.96 -6.33 -5.86
C VAL A 18 -19.48 -6.36 -5.76
N LYS A 19 -20.10 -7.55 -5.82
CA LYS A 19 -21.55 -7.71 -5.70
C LYS A 19 -22.09 -7.29 -4.33
N SER A 20 -21.42 -7.69 -3.27
CA SER A 20 -21.85 -7.37 -1.89
C SER A 20 -21.87 -5.87 -1.61
N LEU A 21 -20.96 -5.12 -2.24
CA LEU A 21 -20.82 -3.67 -2.08
C LEU A 21 -21.59 -2.86 -3.13
N SER A 22 -22.29 -3.49 -4.10
CA SER A 22 -22.89 -2.82 -5.26
C SER A 22 -23.97 -1.78 -4.95
N ARG A 23 -24.52 -1.75 -3.73
CA ARG A 23 -25.49 -0.74 -3.30
C ARG A 23 -24.84 0.62 -2.99
N GLU A 24 -23.61 0.59 -2.52
CA GLU A 24 -22.88 1.78 -2.04
C GLU A 24 -21.67 2.12 -2.90
N TYR A 25 -21.14 1.13 -3.62
CA TYR A 25 -19.93 1.28 -4.42
C TYR A 25 -20.16 0.85 -5.88
N TYR A 26 -19.61 1.62 -6.79
CA TYR A 26 -19.43 1.19 -8.17
C TYR A 26 -18.14 0.36 -8.28
N GLY A 27 -18.22 -0.84 -8.85
CA GLY A 27 -17.10 -1.71 -9.16
C GLY A 27 -17.41 -2.60 -10.36
N SER A 28 -16.38 -2.99 -11.10
CA SER A 28 -16.52 -3.88 -12.26
C SER A 28 -16.07 -5.29 -11.91
N GLU A 29 -16.99 -6.26 -11.99
CA GLU A 29 -16.68 -7.69 -11.80
C GLU A 29 -15.61 -8.16 -12.80
N VAL A 30 -15.66 -7.69 -14.06
CA VAL A 30 -14.67 -8.03 -15.09
C VAL A 30 -13.29 -7.47 -14.72
N ALA A 31 -13.24 -6.23 -14.22
CA ALA A 31 -11.98 -5.64 -13.77
C ALA A 31 -11.40 -6.39 -12.56
N ALA A 32 -12.24 -6.79 -11.62
CA ALA A 32 -11.85 -7.58 -10.45
C ALA A 32 -11.26 -8.95 -10.85
N CYS A 33 -11.95 -9.72 -11.72
CA CYS A 33 -11.40 -10.97 -12.24
C CYS A 33 -10.06 -10.78 -12.96
N ASN A 34 -9.96 -9.76 -13.82
CA ASN A 34 -8.72 -9.47 -14.52
C ASN A 34 -7.59 -9.08 -13.57
N ALA A 35 -7.89 -8.32 -12.52
CA ALA A 35 -6.92 -7.97 -11.50
C ALA A 35 -6.38 -9.20 -10.75
N VAL A 36 -7.27 -10.14 -10.39
CA VAL A 36 -6.86 -11.40 -9.75
C VAL A 36 -5.94 -12.21 -10.66
N ARG A 37 -6.32 -12.41 -11.93
CA ARG A 37 -5.51 -13.17 -12.91
C ARG A 37 -4.13 -12.55 -13.14
N ARG A 38 -4.05 -11.23 -13.17
CA ARG A 38 -2.81 -10.47 -13.43
C ARG A 38 -2.06 -10.07 -12.18
N ARG A 39 -2.57 -10.40 -10.99
CA ARG A 39 -2.06 -9.93 -9.71
C ARG A 39 -1.80 -8.42 -9.72
N SER A 40 -2.82 -7.67 -10.12
CA SER A 40 -2.79 -6.22 -10.28
C SER A 40 -3.79 -5.54 -9.33
N CYS A 41 -4.40 -4.44 -9.74
CA CYS A 41 -5.31 -3.65 -8.94
C CYS A 41 -6.65 -3.48 -9.66
N PHE A 42 -7.74 -3.42 -8.91
CA PHE A 42 -9.04 -2.89 -9.35
C PHE A 42 -9.56 -1.89 -8.32
N ASN A 43 -10.55 -1.09 -8.70
CA ASN A 43 -11.07 -0.05 -7.82
C ASN A 43 -12.55 -0.22 -7.52
N LEU A 44 -12.92 0.28 -6.34
CA LEU A 44 -14.29 0.55 -5.93
C LEU A 44 -14.44 2.06 -5.72
N ILE A 45 -15.56 2.64 -6.17
CA ILE A 45 -15.85 4.06 -6.02
C ILE A 45 -17.14 4.21 -5.23
N HIS A 46 -17.06 4.84 -4.08
CA HIS A 46 -18.23 5.09 -3.24
C HIS A 46 -19.18 6.08 -3.92
N LEU A 47 -20.44 5.66 -4.14
CA LEU A 47 -21.43 6.41 -4.94
C LEU A 47 -21.79 7.76 -4.31
N GLY A 48 -21.82 7.85 -2.98
CA GLY A 48 -22.23 9.05 -2.28
C GLY A 48 -21.13 10.12 -2.13
N THR A 49 -19.85 9.71 -2.05
CA THR A 49 -18.72 10.62 -1.74
C THR A 49 -17.64 10.65 -2.81
N SER A 50 -17.74 9.81 -3.83
CA SER A 50 -16.68 9.59 -4.83
C SER A 50 -15.33 9.17 -4.23
N LEU A 51 -15.32 8.66 -2.99
CA LEU A 51 -14.14 8.06 -2.38
C LEU A 51 -13.72 6.84 -3.20
N LYS A 52 -12.46 6.79 -3.60
CA LYS A 52 -11.88 5.67 -4.33
C LYS A 52 -11.16 4.74 -3.38
N ILE A 53 -11.40 3.44 -3.53
CA ILE A 53 -10.67 2.37 -2.86
C ILE A 53 -9.95 1.56 -3.92
N ASP A 54 -8.63 1.49 -3.83
CA ASP A 54 -7.79 0.68 -4.70
C ASP A 54 -7.50 -0.67 -4.03
N ILE A 55 -7.97 -1.75 -4.66
CA ILE A 55 -7.79 -3.12 -4.15
C ILE A 55 -6.62 -3.76 -4.88
N PHE A 56 -5.50 -3.90 -4.21
CA PHE A 56 -4.29 -4.52 -4.72
C PHE A 56 -4.27 -6.01 -4.42
N ILE A 57 -4.12 -6.82 -5.45
CA ILE A 57 -3.99 -8.28 -5.32
C ILE A 57 -2.52 -8.60 -5.06
N SER A 58 -2.24 -9.29 -3.96
CA SER A 58 -0.91 -9.74 -3.58
C SER A 58 -0.23 -10.49 -4.73
N GLN A 59 1.05 -10.16 -4.98
CA GLN A 59 1.88 -10.88 -5.95
C GLN A 59 2.25 -12.29 -5.46
N GLY A 60 2.03 -12.58 -4.17
CA GLY A 60 2.37 -13.84 -3.53
C GLY A 60 3.87 -14.01 -3.28
N ARG A 61 4.65 -12.92 -3.33
CA ARG A 61 6.07 -12.92 -3.00
C ARG A 61 6.29 -13.06 -1.49
N ASP A 62 7.48 -13.42 -1.07
CA ASP A 62 7.83 -13.48 0.36
C ASP A 62 7.64 -12.13 1.06
N PHE A 63 7.95 -11.04 0.37
CA PHE A 63 7.71 -9.69 0.84
C PHE A 63 6.22 -9.44 1.11
N ASP A 64 5.34 -9.74 0.14
CA ASP A 64 3.89 -9.51 0.29
C ASP A 64 3.33 -10.29 1.48
N ARG A 65 3.78 -11.55 1.67
CA ARG A 65 3.43 -12.35 2.86
C ARG A 65 3.95 -11.74 4.15
N SER A 66 5.14 -11.13 4.13
CA SER A 66 5.70 -10.41 5.27
C SER A 66 4.85 -9.20 5.63
N VAL A 67 4.46 -8.38 4.65
CA VAL A 67 3.57 -7.23 4.83
C VAL A 67 2.27 -7.65 5.52
N LEU A 68 1.59 -8.69 5.02
CA LEU A 68 0.33 -9.16 5.59
C LEU A 68 0.45 -9.68 7.03
N ARG A 69 1.61 -10.26 7.40
CA ARG A 69 1.88 -10.73 8.76
C ARG A 69 2.24 -9.61 9.74
N ARG A 70 2.90 -8.55 9.26
CA ARG A 70 3.40 -7.43 10.07
C ARG A 70 2.38 -6.32 10.31
N THR A 71 1.17 -6.45 9.76
CA THR A 71 0.13 -5.44 9.97
C THR A 71 -0.10 -5.12 11.43
N ILE A 72 -0.29 -3.85 11.73
CA ILE A 72 -0.71 -3.35 13.04
C ILE A 72 -2.24 -3.26 13.06
N THR A 73 -2.83 -3.63 14.20
CA THR A 73 -4.28 -3.49 14.39
C THR A 73 -4.56 -2.15 15.01
N GLU A 74 -5.31 -1.31 14.30
CA GLU A 74 -5.68 0.03 14.74
C GLU A 74 -7.20 0.21 14.76
N SER A 75 -7.65 1.04 15.69
CA SER A 75 -9.06 1.45 15.79
C SER A 75 -9.26 2.76 15.04
N LEU A 76 -10.02 2.72 13.96
CA LEU A 76 -10.30 3.86 13.10
C LEU A 76 -11.73 4.37 13.33
N GLY A 77 -11.90 5.69 13.34
CA GLY A 77 -13.21 6.32 13.47
C GLY A 77 -13.46 6.93 14.84
N GLY A 78 -14.63 7.57 14.97
CA GLY A 78 -15.06 8.32 16.18
C GLY A 78 -16.00 7.50 17.07
N SER A 79 -17.31 7.81 17.04
CA SER A 79 -18.33 7.19 17.91
C SER A 79 -18.57 5.70 17.68
N GLU A 80 -18.31 5.20 16.48
CA GLU A 80 -18.38 3.78 16.12
C GLU A 80 -17.04 3.37 15.46
N PRO A 81 -16.03 3.03 16.28
CA PRO A 81 -14.73 2.68 15.77
C PRO A 81 -14.74 1.33 15.05
N ILE A 82 -14.12 1.27 13.90
CA ILE A 82 -13.84 0.04 13.18
C ILE A 82 -12.40 -0.40 13.42
N THR A 83 -12.19 -1.69 13.58
CA THR A 83 -10.84 -2.25 13.69
C THR A 83 -10.30 -2.54 12.29
N ALA A 84 -9.13 -1.98 11.97
CA ALA A 84 -8.44 -2.21 10.70
C ALA A 84 -7.02 -2.72 10.91
N ARG A 85 -6.55 -3.55 9.97
CA ARG A 85 -5.16 -3.96 9.88
C ARG A 85 -4.42 -3.01 8.95
N ILE A 86 -3.42 -2.33 9.46
CA ILE A 86 -2.66 -1.30 8.74
C ILE A 86 -1.23 -1.81 8.51
N ALA A 87 -0.69 -1.58 7.31
CA ALA A 87 0.70 -1.89 6.99
C ALA A 87 1.65 -1.08 7.90
N SER A 88 2.79 -1.67 8.27
CA SER A 88 3.82 -0.97 9.03
C SER A 88 4.43 0.19 8.23
N ALA A 89 5.08 1.13 8.90
CA ALA A 89 5.74 2.24 8.22
C ALA A 89 6.84 1.75 7.27
N GLU A 90 7.58 0.72 7.67
CA GLU A 90 8.61 0.11 6.84
C GLU A 90 8.02 -0.50 5.56
N ASP A 91 6.89 -1.22 5.69
CA ASP A 91 6.22 -1.83 4.55
C ASP A 91 5.70 -0.77 3.59
N ILE A 92 5.10 0.32 4.12
CA ILE A 92 4.65 1.47 3.31
C ILE A 92 5.84 2.11 2.57
N ILE A 93 6.97 2.30 3.24
CA ILE A 93 8.18 2.86 2.63
C ILE A 93 8.64 1.97 1.47
N LEU A 94 8.78 0.67 1.69
CA LEU A 94 9.26 -0.28 0.68
C LEU A 94 8.33 -0.35 -0.54
N ILE A 95 7.02 -0.44 -0.32
CA ILE A 95 6.01 -0.44 -1.39
C ILE A 95 6.07 0.86 -2.21
N LYS A 96 6.17 2.02 -1.54
CA LYS A 96 6.26 3.31 -2.22
C LYS A 96 7.56 3.47 -3.02
N LEU A 97 8.69 2.96 -2.52
CA LEU A 97 9.95 2.95 -3.26
C LEU A 97 9.88 2.02 -4.48
N GLU A 98 9.24 0.86 -4.36
CA GLU A 98 9.02 -0.04 -5.51
C GLU A 98 8.16 0.62 -6.58
N TRP A 99 7.05 1.27 -6.20
CA TRP A 99 6.21 2.00 -7.14
C TRP A 99 6.91 3.21 -7.76
N TYR A 100 7.73 3.92 -7.00
CA TYR A 100 8.53 5.02 -7.52
C TYR A 100 9.51 4.53 -8.60
N ARG A 101 10.19 3.39 -8.36
CA ARG A 101 11.06 2.73 -9.34
C ARG A 101 10.30 2.32 -10.59
N LEU A 102 9.16 1.65 -10.44
CA LEU A 102 8.33 1.23 -11.56
C LEU A 102 7.76 2.41 -12.36
N GLY A 103 7.53 3.54 -11.73
CA GLY A 103 7.11 4.80 -12.35
C GLY A 103 8.24 5.59 -13.00
N GLY A 104 9.46 5.05 -13.11
CA GLY A 104 10.61 5.71 -13.74
C GLY A 104 11.28 6.78 -12.88
N GLU A 105 10.99 6.83 -11.60
CA GLU A 105 11.63 7.70 -10.59
C GLU A 105 11.45 9.22 -10.83
N ILE A 106 10.37 9.60 -11.50
CA ILE A 106 10.13 10.99 -11.92
C ILE A 106 9.09 11.73 -11.06
N SER A 107 8.33 11.03 -10.22
CA SER A 107 7.23 11.63 -9.46
C SER A 107 7.71 12.27 -8.16
N GLU A 108 7.89 13.59 -8.15
CA GLU A 108 8.21 14.35 -6.93
C GLU A 108 7.18 14.14 -5.81
N ARG A 109 5.90 13.99 -6.17
CA ARG A 109 4.84 13.70 -5.20
C ARG A 109 5.08 12.37 -4.49
N GLN A 110 5.38 11.29 -5.23
CA GLN A 110 5.66 9.98 -4.64
C GLN A 110 6.89 10.02 -3.74
N TRP A 111 7.95 10.73 -4.16
CA TRP A 111 9.14 10.92 -3.35
C TRP A 111 8.86 11.71 -2.07
N SER A 112 8.10 12.80 -2.17
CA SER A 112 7.67 13.58 -1.01
C SER A 112 6.84 12.76 -0.03
N ASP A 113 5.92 11.92 -0.52
CA ASP A 113 5.06 11.09 0.32
C ASP A 113 5.87 10.05 1.10
N VAL A 114 6.81 9.35 0.46
CA VAL A 114 7.67 8.37 1.15
C VAL A 114 8.61 9.06 2.15
N THR A 115 9.14 10.24 1.81
CA THR A 115 10.00 11.04 2.71
C THR A 115 9.25 11.48 3.97
N ARG A 116 7.96 11.86 3.84
CA ARG A 116 7.12 12.21 5.00
C ARG A 116 6.92 11.03 5.94
N VAL A 117 6.65 9.84 5.40
CA VAL A 117 6.52 8.62 6.23
C VAL A 117 7.84 8.34 6.94
N ALA A 118 8.96 8.37 6.23
CA ALA A 118 10.27 8.10 6.81
C ALA A 118 10.66 9.11 7.89
N ARG A 119 10.36 10.41 7.72
CA ARG A 119 10.58 11.45 8.74
C ARG A 119 9.70 11.27 9.97
N LEU A 120 8.42 10.93 9.78
CA LEU A 120 7.48 10.75 10.89
C LEU A 120 7.90 9.63 11.84
N TYR A 121 8.41 8.55 11.29
CA TYR A 121 8.83 7.39 12.07
C TYR A 121 10.32 7.45 12.48
N GLY A 122 11.18 8.04 11.68
CA GLY A 122 12.59 8.33 11.98
C GLY A 122 13.35 7.22 12.71
N PRO A 123 13.81 7.47 13.97
CA PRO A 123 14.56 6.48 14.73
C PRO A 123 13.79 5.20 15.11
N ARG A 124 12.46 5.20 14.97
CA ARG A 124 11.62 4.03 15.29
C ARG A 124 11.58 3.00 14.16
N LEU A 125 12.12 3.34 12.98
CA LEU A 125 12.15 2.44 11.84
C LEU A 125 13.08 1.25 12.08
N ASP A 126 12.61 0.06 11.79
CA ASP A 126 13.41 -1.16 11.74
C ASP A 126 14.32 -1.14 10.49
N ARG A 127 15.54 -0.63 10.69
CA ARG A 127 16.50 -0.45 9.59
C ARG A 127 17.01 -1.77 9.03
N GLU A 128 17.09 -2.84 9.84
CA GLU A 128 17.51 -4.16 9.36
C GLU A 128 16.45 -4.75 8.42
N TYR A 129 15.18 -4.63 8.78
CA TYR A 129 14.05 -5.03 7.93
C TYR A 129 14.04 -4.25 6.61
N LEU A 130 14.21 -2.93 6.67
CA LEU A 130 14.28 -2.08 5.48
C LEU A 130 15.44 -2.47 4.56
N GLN A 131 16.63 -2.70 5.09
CA GLN A 131 17.80 -3.11 4.33
C GLN A 131 17.60 -4.47 3.66
N HIS A 132 17.08 -5.45 4.42
CA HIS A 132 16.81 -6.79 3.90
C HIS A 132 15.88 -6.73 2.70
N TRP A 133 14.69 -6.15 2.86
CA TRP A 133 13.68 -6.16 1.82
C TRP A 133 13.98 -5.19 0.67
N SER A 134 14.61 -4.05 0.93
CA SER A 134 15.00 -3.14 -0.16
C SER A 134 15.98 -3.80 -1.13
N SER A 135 16.88 -4.65 -0.63
CA SER A 135 17.79 -5.44 -1.46
C SER A 135 17.04 -6.48 -2.30
N GLN A 136 16.08 -7.18 -1.71
CA GLN A 136 15.25 -8.17 -2.41
C GLN A 136 14.35 -7.54 -3.49
N LEU A 137 13.85 -6.33 -3.24
CA LEU A 137 12.99 -5.59 -4.14
C LEU A 137 13.77 -4.77 -5.19
N GLY A 138 15.11 -4.73 -5.12
CA GLY A 138 15.93 -3.95 -6.04
C GLY A 138 15.77 -2.43 -5.88
N VAL A 139 15.48 -1.95 -4.66
CA VAL A 139 15.28 -0.52 -4.33
C VAL A 139 16.21 -0.03 -3.21
N HIS A 140 17.31 -0.76 -2.97
CA HIS A 140 18.24 -0.44 -1.88
C HIS A 140 18.91 0.93 -2.04
N ASP A 141 19.28 1.30 -3.26
CA ASP A 141 19.82 2.62 -3.59
C ASP A 141 18.83 3.76 -3.29
N LEU A 142 17.54 3.55 -3.60
CA LEU A 142 16.47 4.50 -3.24
C LEU A 142 16.28 4.60 -1.73
N LEU A 143 16.38 3.48 -1.01
CA LEU A 143 16.33 3.50 0.46
C LEU A 143 17.49 4.31 1.04
N VAL A 144 18.72 4.09 0.56
CA VAL A 144 19.90 4.86 1.01
C VAL A 144 19.69 6.35 0.77
N ARG A 145 19.25 6.73 -0.44
CA ARG A 145 18.93 8.12 -0.77
C ARG A 145 17.87 8.70 0.17
N LEU A 146 16.79 7.96 0.41
CA LEU A 146 15.71 8.38 1.31
C LEU A 146 16.22 8.66 2.73
N LEU A 147 17.02 7.76 3.29
CA LEU A 147 17.55 7.90 4.65
C LEU A 147 18.50 9.10 4.76
N LEU A 148 19.31 9.38 3.73
CA LEU A 148 20.13 10.59 3.67
C LEU A 148 19.29 11.86 3.64
N ASP A 149 18.20 11.89 2.87
CA ASP A 149 17.28 13.03 2.80
C ASP A 149 16.54 13.26 4.14
N VAL A 150 16.30 12.20 4.90
CA VAL A 150 15.62 12.27 6.21
C VAL A 150 16.58 12.74 7.30
N ASP A 151 17.81 12.26 7.30
CA ASP A 151 18.85 12.58 8.30
C ASP A 151 19.44 13.99 8.05
N SER A 152 19.20 14.60 6.88
CA SER A 152 19.60 15.98 6.58
C SER A 152 18.63 16.97 7.23
N PRO A 153 19.13 18.06 7.86
CA PRO A 153 18.26 19.09 8.38
C PRO A 153 17.42 19.72 7.24
N PRO A 154 16.17 20.09 7.50
CA PRO A 154 15.37 20.80 6.51
C PRO A 154 16.06 22.11 6.10
N PRO A 155 15.95 22.50 4.81
CA PRO A 155 16.53 23.74 4.32
C PRO A 155 15.93 24.99 4.99
#